data_ecaa1b547d4253f2a5605c9cd0926ff8
#
_entry.id   ecaa1b547d4253f2a5605c9cd0926ff8
#
_cell.length_a   1.000
_cell.length_b   1.000
_cell.length_c   1.000
_cell.angle_alpha   90.00
_cell.angle_beta   90.00
_cell.angle_gamma   90.00
#
_symmetry.space_group_name_H-M   'P 1'
#
loop_
_entity.id
_entity.type
_entity.pdbx_description
1 polymer ?
#
loop_
_entity_poly.entity_id
_entity_poly.type
_entity_poly.pdbx_seq_one_letter_code
_entity_poly.pdbx_strand_id
1 'polypeptide(L)'
;MKTLILILTAAALTACQKPTAENTGQPLENGAQYKKDKGLALTEAMKKAIALKVAEVEEKKVAPSFTAALHVMADGGGVQRVAFSPTANAASGWLTAEQATLVKTGMEVELRTEAPGAPRETGVVKRVEKAPYQMLGDFEVTVESTTPLETGARVLATFHAPAGEAVTAIPRSALLKTAEGHFVYALNGEFYVRTPVKVGAVSDDHAEITDGLYTGDQIVVSPVMSLWLAELQVLRGGKACSCGN
;
A
#
# COMPACT_ATOMS: atom_id res chain seq x y z
N MET A 1 89.49 29.74 -1.98
CA MET A 1 88.48 29.57 -3.01
C MET A 1 87.77 28.27 -2.75
N LYS A 2 86.69 28.25 -2.01
CA LYS A 2 85.84 27.10 -1.80
C LYS A 2 84.44 27.68 -1.56
N THR A 3 83.60 27.64 -2.54
CA THR A 3 82.21 28.06 -2.55
C THR A 3 81.38 27.00 -1.84
N LEU A 4 80.74 27.36 -0.74
CA LEU A 4 79.88 26.52 0.04
C LEU A 4 78.42 26.76 -0.43
N ILE A 5 77.83 25.78 -1.08
CA ILE A 5 76.40 25.82 -1.51
C ILE A 5 75.52 25.30 -0.39
N LEU A 6 74.72 26.18 0.19
CA LEU A 6 73.70 25.86 1.22
C LEU A 6 72.42 25.45 0.55
N ILE A 7 72.03 24.17 0.63
CA ILE A 7 70.75 23.65 0.14
C ILE A 7 69.72 23.81 1.25
N LEU A 8 68.78 24.70 1.01
CA LEU A 8 67.63 24.94 1.89
C LEU A 8 66.48 23.96 1.48
N THR A 9 66.24 22.94 2.28
CA THR A 9 65.12 22.02 2.08
C THR A 9 63.85 22.64 2.68
N ALA A 10 62.95 23.11 1.85
CA ALA A 10 61.60 23.52 2.26
C ALA A 10 60.71 22.30 2.45
N ALA A 11 60.34 21.98 3.68
CA ALA A 11 59.34 20.97 3.98
C ALA A 11 57.92 21.53 3.70
N ALA A 12 57.28 21.04 2.66
CA ALA A 12 55.90 21.35 2.37
C ALA A 12 55.00 20.52 3.31
N LEU A 13 54.38 21.15 4.29
CA LEU A 13 53.29 20.61 5.06
C LEU A 13 52.05 20.61 4.20
N THR A 14 51.72 19.50 3.59
CA THR A 14 50.41 19.25 2.96
C THR A 14 49.36 19.06 4.05
N ALA A 15 48.65 20.13 4.40
CA ALA A 15 47.44 20.05 5.20
C ALA A 15 46.38 19.27 4.42
N CYS A 16 45.99 18.08 4.92
CA CYS A 16 44.81 17.39 4.47
C CYS A 16 43.57 18.23 4.84
N GLN A 17 43.13 19.05 3.92
CA GLN A 17 41.79 19.64 3.98
C GLN A 17 40.78 18.53 3.71
N LYS A 18 40.03 18.18 4.77
CA LYS A 18 38.80 17.42 4.65
C LYS A 18 37.87 18.18 3.69
N PRO A 19 37.38 17.57 2.60
CA PRO A 19 36.39 18.25 1.77
C PRO A 19 35.11 18.37 2.60
N THR A 20 34.82 19.56 3.07
CA THR A 20 33.51 19.94 3.51
C THR A 20 32.65 19.94 2.25
N ALA A 21 31.81 18.92 2.09
CA ALA A 21 30.85 18.87 0.99
C ALA A 21 29.78 19.93 1.27
N GLU A 22 30.05 21.16 0.86
CA GLU A 22 29.00 22.12 0.56
C GLU A 22 28.25 21.57 -0.63
N ASN A 23 27.06 21.08 -0.36
CA ASN A 23 26.11 20.61 -1.36
C ASN A 23 25.51 21.83 -2.09
N THR A 24 26.34 22.50 -2.90
CA THR A 24 25.87 23.47 -3.89
C THR A 24 25.24 22.71 -5.02
N GLY A 25 23.90 22.60 -4.95
CA GLY A 25 23.09 21.89 -5.92
C GLY A 25 23.29 22.39 -7.34
N GLN A 26 24.15 21.71 -8.10
CA GLN A 26 24.04 21.74 -9.54
C GLN A 26 22.79 20.94 -9.94
N PRO A 27 21.90 21.48 -10.77
CA PRO A 27 20.77 20.75 -11.28
C PRO A 27 21.29 19.56 -12.09
N LEU A 28 20.97 18.35 -11.66
CA LEU A 28 21.10 17.19 -12.56
C LEU A 28 20.09 17.41 -13.67
N GLU A 29 20.54 17.62 -14.89
CA GLU A 29 19.68 17.93 -16.04
C GLU A 29 18.58 16.88 -16.29
N ASN A 30 18.72 15.68 -15.76
CA ASN A 30 17.76 14.58 -15.90
C ASN A 30 17.65 13.75 -14.62
N GLY A 31 17.10 14.30 -13.55
CA GLY A 31 17.04 13.52 -12.33
C GLY A 31 16.10 14.03 -11.23
N ALA A 32 16.15 13.34 -10.10
CA ALA A 32 15.48 13.71 -8.88
C ALA A 32 16.48 14.36 -7.91
N GLN A 33 16.03 15.36 -7.17
CA GLN A 33 16.80 15.99 -6.10
C GLN A 33 15.95 16.03 -4.83
N TYR A 34 16.56 15.72 -3.69
CA TYR A 34 15.91 15.90 -2.40
C TYR A 34 16.44 17.15 -1.72
N LYS A 35 15.53 18.06 -1.37
CA LYS A 35 15.87 19.23 -0.56
C LYS A 35 15.34 19.02 0.84
N LYS A 36 16.25 19.11 1.81
CA LYS A 36 15.88 19.00 3.22
C LYS A 36 14.76 20.01 3.53
N ASP A 37 13.75 19.58 4.27
CA ASP A 37 12.56 20.35 4.67
C ASP A 37 11.61 20.79 3.52
N LYS A 38 11.93 20.45 2.27
CA LYS A 38 11.07 20.76 1.11
C LYS A 38 10.56 19.51 0.40
N GLY A 39 11.29 18.41 0.44
CA GLY A 39 10.92 17.16 -0.22
C GLY A 39 11.66 16.88 -1.52
N LEU A 40 11.07 16.03 -2.35
CA LEU A 40 11.61 15.56 -3.61
C LEU A 40 11.23 16.51 -4.76
N ALA A 41 12.22 17.04 -5.48
CA ALA A 41 12.02 17.75 -6.73
C ALA A 41 12.32 16.81 -7.90
N LEU A 42 11.52 16.87 -8.95
CA LEU A 42 11.68 16.12 -10.18
C LEU A 42 11.81 17.08 -11.37
N THR A 43 12.68 16.74 -12.31
CA THR A 43 12.72 17.45 -13.59
C THR A 43 11.48 17.12 -14.44
N GLU A 44 11.09 18.01 -15.34
CA GLU A 44 9.95 17.80 -16.25
C GLU A 44 10.15 16.55 -17.13
N ALA A 45 11.39 16.30 -17.55
CA ALA A 45 11.73 15.09 -18.27
C ALA A 45 11.43 13.82 -17.47
N MET A 46 11.77 13.81 -16.18
CA MET A 46 11.50 12.68 -15.30
C MET A 46 10.01 12.52 -15.01
N LYS A 47 9.28 13.60 -14.71
CA LYS A 47 7.82 13.56 -14.54
C LYS A 47 7.13 12.92 -15.74
N LYS A 48 7.54 13.31 -16.95
CA LYS A 48 7.02 12.76 -18.20
C LYS A 48 7.42 11.29 -18.39
N ALA A 49 8.68 10.94 -18.12
CA ALA A 49 9.18 9.57 -18.25
C ALA A 49 8.44 8.57 -17.36
N ILE A 50 8.13 8.96 -16.12
CA ILE A 50 7.37 8.11 -15.19
C ILE A 50 5.85 8.25 -15.32
N ALA A 51 5.36 9.06 -16.27
CA ALA A 51 3.94 9.36 -16.45
C ALA A 51 3.26 9.79 -15.15
N LEU A 52 3.87 10.75 -14.43
CA LEU A 52 3.38 11.22 -13.16
C LEU A 52 1.97 11.80 -13.25
N LYS A 53 1.07 11.31 -12.43
CA LYS A 53 -0.32 11.80 -12.32
C LYS A 53 -0.55 12.38 -10.95
N VAL A 54 -1.19 13.54 -10.94
CA VAL A 54 -1.59 14.27 -9.73
C VAL A 54 -3.10 14.39 -9.77
N ALA A 55 -3.72 14.32 -8.61
CA ALA A 55 -5.14 14.61 -8.42
C ALA A 55 -5.34 15.39 -7.12
N GLU A 56 -6.46 16.06 -7.04
CA GLU A 56 -6.93 16.76 -5.85
C GLU A 56 -7.61 15.78 -4.89
N VAL A 57 -7.44 15.99 -3.60
CA VAL A 57 -8.14 15.25 -2.55
C VAL A 57 -9.58 15.75 -2.48
N GLU A 58 -10.52 14.84 -2.64
CA GLU A 58 -11.94 15.11 -2.69
C GLU A 58 -12.68 14.43 -1.56
N GLU A 59 -13.88 14.94 -1.25
CA GLU A 59 -14.81 14.19 -0.42
C GLU A 59 -15.60 13.19 -1.24
N LYS A 60 -15.55 11.91 -0.82
CA LYS A 60 -16.27 10.82 -1.49
C LYS A 60 -16.90 9.88 -0.46
N LYS A 61 -17.97 9.22 -0.88
CA LYS A 61 -18.52 8.10 -0.13
C LYS A 61 -17.64 6.87 -0.38
N VAL A 62 -16.94 6.43 0.65
CA VAL A 62 -16.13 5.22 0.59
C VAL A 62 -16.94 4.07 1.15
N ALA A 63 -17.20 3.05 0.31
CA ALA A 63 -17.81 1.79 0.74
C ALA A 63 -16.69 0.84 1.16
N PRO A 64 -16.52 0.55 2.45
CA PRO A 64 -15.48 -0.35 2.90
C PRO A 64 -15.58 -1.71 2.23
N SER A 65 -14.48 -2.23 1.72
CA SER A 65 -14.41 -3.59 1.20
C SER A 65 -13.22 -4.33 1.78
N PHE A 66 -13.38 -5.61 2.03
CA PHE A 66 -12.29 -6.48 2.44
C PHE A 66 -12.53 -7.90 1.92
N THR A 67 -11.46 -8.66 1.81
CA THR A 67 -11.50 -10.05 1.39
C THR A 67 -11.11 -10.96 2.53
N ALA A 68 -11.90 -12.02 2.77
CA ALA A 68 -11.60 -13.07 3.70
C ALA A 68 -11.55 -14.43 2.99
N ALA A 69 -10.69 -15.32 3.50
CA ALA A 69 -10.64 -16.68 3.00
C ALA A 69 -11.67 -17.54 3.74
N LEU A 70 -12.52 -18.22 2.97
CA LEU A 70 -13.51 -19.17 3.47
C LEU A 70 -13.16 -20.57 2.97
N HIS A 71 -13.62 -21.58 3.70
CA HIS A 71 -13.54 -22.98 3.31
C HIS A 71 -14.94 -23.53 3.06
N VAL A 72 -15.11 -24.22 1.95
CA VAL A 72 -16.39 -24.87 1.62
C VAL A 72 -16.56 -26.09 2.51
N MET A 73 -17.61 -26.08 3.32
CA MET A 73 -17.92 -27.12 4.28
C MET A 73 -19.03 -28.02 3.74
N ALA A 74 -18.89 -29.32 3.91
CA ALA A 74 -19.99 -30.22 3.63
C ALA A 74 -21.20 -29.87 4.52
N ASP A 75 -22.37 -29.75 3.93
CA ASP A 75 -23.62 -29.52 4.69
C ASP A 75 -23.83 -30.63 5.72
N GLY A 76 -23.75 -30.27 7.00
CA GLY A 76 -23.98 -31.23 8.08
C GLY A 76 -23.25 -30.89 9.37
N GLY A 77 -23.68 -29.85 10.06
CA GLY A 77 -23.32 -29.60 11.47
C GLY A 77 -23.97 -30.62 12.43
N GLY A 78 -23.68 -31.90 12.27
CA GLY A 78 -24.15 -32.97 13.13
C GLY A 78 -23.45 -34.27 12.79
N VAL A 79 -23.24 -35.11 13.85
CA VAL A 79 -22.51 -36.39 13.83
C VAL A 79 -23.19 -37.50 13.00
N GLN A 80 -23.99 -37.15 11.99
CA GLN A 80 -24.57 -38.11 11.05
C GLN A 80 -23.61 -38.27 9.89
N ARG A 81 -23.26 -39.52 9.63
CA ARG A 81 -22.54 -39.98 8.42
C ARG A 81 -23.35 -39.62 7.17
N VAL A 82 -23.23 -38.42 6.71
CA VAL A 82 -23.78 -38.01 5.42
C VAL A 82 -22.83 -38.51 4.34
N ALA A 83 -23.37 -39.09 3.29
CA ALA A 83 -22.62 -39.43 2.11
C ALA A 83 -21.80 -38.21 1.69
N PHE A 84 -20.51 -38.41 1.42
CA PHE A 84 -19.58 -37.34 1.05
C PHE A 84 -20.12 -36.68 -0.22
N SER A 85 -20.74 -35.51 -0.06
CA SER A 85 -21.16 -34.71 -1.21
C SER A 85 -19.93 -34.03 -1.79
N PRO A 86 -19.63 -34.21 -3.07
CA PRO A 86 -18.50 -33.55 -3.70
C PRO A 86 -18.66 -32.04 -3.78
N THR A 87 -19.87 -31.53 -3.58
CA THR A 87 -20.21 -30.10 -3.63
C THR A 87 -21.06 -29.69 -2.44
N ALA A 88 -20.94 -28.46 -2.03
CA ALA A 88 -21.74 -27.82 -0.99
C ALA A 88 -21.96 -26.34 -1.32
N ASN A 89 -23.00 -25.76 -0.74
CA ASN A 89 -23.31 -24.34 -0.95
C ASN A 89 -22.81 -23.46 0.20
N ALA A 90 -22.40 -24.04 1.32
CA ALA A 90 -21.93 -23.31 2.50
C ALA A 90 -20.42 -23.22 2.54
N ALA A 91 -19.92 -22.00 2.77
CA ALA A 91 -18.53 -21.73 3.05
C ALA A 91 -18.41 -20.96 4.35
N SER A 92 -17.47 -21.36 5.22
CA SER A 92 -17.20 -20.70 6.50
C SER A 92 -15.78 -20.21 6.61
N GLY A 93 -15.57 -19.14 7.34
CA GLY A 93 -14.26 -18.56 7.63
C GLY A 93 -14.26 -17.64 8.82
N TRP A 94 -13.11 -17.03 9.06
CA TRP A 94 -12.86 -16.24 10.26
C TRP A 94 -12.69 -14.78 9.91
N LEU A 95 -13.28 -13.91 10.73
CA LEU A 95 -13.19 -12.47 10.65
C LEU A 95 -12.57 -11.91 11.92
N THR A 96 -11.86 -10.78 11.79
CA THR A 96 -11.49 -9.97 12.95
C THR A 96 -12.71 -9.26 13.53
N ALA A 97 -12.61 -8.76 14.75
CA ALA A 97 -13.69 -7.97 15.36
C ALA A 97 -14.06 -6.74 14.50
N GLU A 98 -13.06 -6.07 13.90
CA GLU A 98 -13.28 -4.91 13.02
C GLU A 98 -14.05 -5.32 11.76
N GLN A 99 -13.64 -6.40 11.09
CA GLN A 99 -14.32 -6.91 9.89
C GLN A 99 -15.76 -7.32 10.19
N ALA A 100 -15.99 -7.96 11.33
CA ALA A 100 -17.33 -8.42 11.73
C ALA A 100 -18.31 -7.26 11.93
N THR A 101 -17.86 -6.06 12.31
CA THR A 101 -18.73 -4.88 12.43
C THR A 101 -19.29 -4.43 11.07
N LEU A 102 -18.58 -4.72 10.00
CA LEU A 102 -18.96 -4.35 8.64
C LEU A 102 -19.88 -5.38 7.96
N VAL A 103 -20.00 -6.59 8.54
CA VAL A 103 -20.75 -7.70 7.93
C VAL A 103 -22.09 -7.88 8.63
N LYS A 104 -23.15 -8.01 7.83
CA LYS A 104 -24.52 -8.26 8.33
C LYS A 104 -25.10 -9.49 7.65
N THR A 105 -25.92 -10.22 8.38
CA THR A 105 -26.73 -11.31 7.80
C THR A 105 -27.59 -10.76 6.67
N GLY A 106 -27.67 -11.50 5.56
CA GLY A 106 -28.37 -11.10 4.35
C GLY A 106 -27.53 -10.26 3.38
N MET A 107 -26.29 -9.90 3.73
CA MET A 107 -25.38 -9.16 2.85
C MET A 107 -24.94 -10.04 1.67
N GLU A 108 -24.97 -9.48 0.47
CA GLU A 108 -24.39 -10.12 -0.71
C GLU A 108 -22.87 -10.06 -0.66
N VAL A 109 -22.25 -11.14 -1.12
CA VAL A 109 -20.79 -11.35 -1.09
C VAL A 109 -20.34 -11.88 -2.43
N GLU A 110 -19.27 -11.33 -2.96
CA GLU A 110 -18.62 -11.90 -4.15
C GLU A 110 -17.69 -13.04 -3.72
N LEU A 111 -17.88 -14.21 -4.31
CA LEU A 111 -17.08 -15.41 -4.07
C LEU A 111 -16.20 -15.71 -5.27
N ARG A 112 -14.94 -16.06 -5.02
CA ARG A 112 -14.01 -16.47 -6.05
C ARG A 112 -13.16 -17.63 -5.55
N THR A 113 -13.15 -18.74 -6.27
CA THR A 113 -12.21 -19.83 -6.02
C THR A 113 -10.79 -19.41 -6.42
N GLU A 114 -9.77 -20.01 -5.81
CA GLU A 114 -8.37 -19.70 -6.13
C GLU A 114 -7.92 -20.26 -7.49
N ALA A 115 -8.77 -21.00 -8.20
CA ALA A 115 -8.43 -21.53 -9.51
C ALA A 115 -8.26 -20.41 -10.54
N PRO A 116 -7.19 -20.45 -11.36
CA PRO A 116 -6.97 -19.43 -12.40
C PRO A 116 -8.14 -19.38 -13.38
N GLY A 117 -8.71 -18.16 -13.59
CA GLY A 117 -9.85 -17.98 -14.50
C GLY A 117 -11.21 -18.42 -13.96
N ALA A 118 -11.30 -18.76 -12.68
CA ALA A 118 -12.57 -19.10 -12.05
C ALA A 118 -13.57 -17.94 -12.17
N PRO A 119 -14.84 -18.24 -12.46
CA PRO A 119 -15.89 -17.24 -12.49
C PRO A 119 -16.07 -16.61 -11.10
N ARG A 120 -16.62 -15.41 -11.08
CA ARG A 120 -17.09 -14.78 -9.85
C ARG A 120 -18.49 -15.32 -9.56
N GLU A 121 -18.64 -15.86 -8.39
CA GLU A 121 -19.91 -16.37 -7.88
C GLU A 121 -20.48 -15.38 -6.88
N THR A 122 -21.77 -15.44 -6.64
CA THR A 122 -22.44 -14.62 -5.62
C THR A 122 -22.83 -15.51 -4.46
N GLY A 123 -22.72 -15.00 -3.26
CA GLY A 123 -23.20 -15.64 -2.06
C GLY A 123 -23.93 -14.65 -1.15
N VAL A 124 -24.56 -15.17 -0.11
CA VAL A 124 -25.25 -14.36 0.89
C VAL A 124 -24.78 -14.77 2.27
N VAL A 125 -24.47 -13.79 3.10
CA VAL A 125 -24.10 -14.02 4.52
C VAL A 125 -25.31 -14.61 5.25
N LYS A 126 -25.18 -15.82 5.75
CA LYS A 126 -26.22 -16.48 6.56
C LYS A 126 -26.05 -16.22 8.03
N ARG A 127 -24.82 -16.20 8.49
CA ARG A 127 -24.52 -16.14 9.93
C ARG A 127 -23.18 -15.45 10.19
N VAL A 128 -23.15 -14.65 11.24
CA VAL A 128 -21.92 -14.10 11.83
C VAL A 128 -22.02 -14.32 13.33
N GLU A 129 -21.15 -15.13 13.89
CA GLU A 129 -21.17 -15.52 15.30
C GLU A 129 -19.80 -15.31 15.92
N LYS A 130 -19.77 -15.05 17.23
CA LYS A 130 -18.51 -14.98 17.96
C LYS A 130 -17.86 -16.36 17.97
N ALA A 131 -16.58 -16.40 17.62
CA ALA A 131 -15.84 -17.64 17.59
C ALA A 131 -15.72 -18.25 19.00
N PRO A 132 -15.97 -19.54 19.14
CA PRO A 132 -15.81 -20.21 20.44
C PRO A 132 -14.36 -20.26 20.92
N TYR A 133 -13.41 -20.17 19.97
CA TYR A 133 -11.97 -20.18 20.24
C TYR A 133 -11.29 -19.04 19.48
N GLN A 134 -10.66 -18.11 20.19
CA GLN A 134 -10.02 -16.91 19.60
C GLN A 134 -8.72 -17.19 18.81
N MET A 135 -8.31 -18.45 18.69
CA MET A 135 -7.05 -18.81 18.02
C MET A 135 -7.08 -18.61 16.50
N LEU A 136 -8.25 -18.61 15.87
CA LEU A 136 -8.40 -18.52 14.41
C LEU A 136 -9.00 -17.19 13.94
N GLY A 137 -9.63 -16.44 14.84
CA GLY A 137 -10.30 -15.17 14.59
C GLY A 137 -11.31 -14.88 15.70
N ASP A 138 -11.87 -13.69 15.70
CA ASP A 138 -12.82 -13.27 16.73
C ASP A 138 -14.26 -13.70 16.41
N PHE A 139 -14.58 -13.81 15.10
CA PHE A 139 -15.92 -14.15 14.61
C PHE A 139 -15.85 -15.18 13.48
N GLU A 140 -16.80 -16.07 13.46
CA GLU A 140 -17.04 -17.00 12.36
C GLU A 140 -18.14 -16.43 11.46
N VAL A 141 -17.88 -16.38 10.15
CA VAL A 141 -18.87 -16.04 9.13
C VAL A 141 -19.21 -17.28 8.31
N THR A 142 -20.49 -17.48 8.06
CA THR A 142 -20.98 -18.49 7.14
C THR A 142 -21.69 -17.80 5.97
N VAL A 143 -21.24 -18.11 4.75
CA VAL A 143 -21.80 -17.60 3.50
C VAL A 143 -22.41 -18.77 2.73
N GLU A 144 -23.61 -18.59 2.19
CA GLU A 144 -24.24 -19.53 1.28
C GLU A 144 -24.07 -19.04 -0.15
N SER A 145 -23.43 -19.86 -0.97
CA SER A 145 -23.26 -19.60 -2.40
C SER A 145 -24.54 -19.89 -3.16
N THR A 146 -24.81 -19.11 -4.21
CA THR A 146 -25.90 -19.35 -5.14
C THR A 146 -25.66 -20.57 -6.03
N THR A 147 -24.40 -20.96 -6.22
CA THR A 147 -23.99 -22.11 -7.01
C THR A 147 -23.22 -23.11 -6.13
N PRO A 148 -23.35 -24.42 -6.42
CA PRO A 148 -22.58 -25.42 -5.68
C PRO A 148 -21.07 -25.25 -5.87
N LEU A 149 -20.33 -25.22 -4.77
CA LEU A 149 -18.90 -25.14 -4.72
C LEU A 149 -18.31 -26.52 -4.39
N GLU A 150 -17.08 -26.77 -4.81
CA GLU A 150 -16.37 -28.00 -4.48
C GLU A 150 -16.10 -28.08 -2.99
N THR A 151 -16.50 -29.18 -2.34
CA THR A 151 -16.29 -29.39 -0.90
C THR A 151 -14.80 -29.46 -0.56
N GLY A 152 -14.41 -28.72 0.47
CA GLY A 152 -13.00 -28.57 0.89
C GLY A 152 -12.23 -27.52 0.11
N ALA A 153 -12.81 -26.93 -0.94
CA ALA A 153 -12.16 -25.84 -1.67
C ALA A 153 -12.02 -24.59 -0.78
N ARG A 154 -10.97 -23.83 -1.07
CA ARG A 154 -10.77 -22.50 -0.51
C ARG A 154 -11.34 -21.45 -1.44
N VAL A 155 -12.12 -20.55 -0.88
CA VAL A 155 -12.83 -19.49 -1.58
C VAL A 155 -12.47 -18.15 -0.96
N LEU A 156 -12.19 -17.16 -1.81
CA LEU A 156 -12.03 -15.78 -1.38
C LEU A 156 -13.38 -15.08 -1.45
N ALA A 157 -13.85 -14.61 -0.31
CA ALA A 157 -15.10 -13.86 -0.20
C ALA A 157 -14.79 -12.37 -0.05
N THR A 158 -15.28 -11.55 -0.97
CA THR A 158 -15.16 -10.09 -0.91
C THR A 158 -16.46 -9.51 -0.39
N PHE A 159 -16.37 -8.84 0.74
CA PHE A 159 -17.47 -8.17 1.43
C PHE A 159 -17.44 -6.69 1.09
N HIS A 160 -18.59 -6.11 0.69
CA HIS A 160 -18.75 -4.69 0.41
C HIS A 160 -19.75 -4.10 1.41
N ALA A 161 -19.26 -3.39 2.41
CA ALA A 161 -20.14 -2.71 3.34
C ALA A 161 -20.81 -1.49 2.67
N PRO A 162 -21.99 -1.07 3.10
CA PRO A 162 -22.63 0.12 2.57
C PRO A 162 -21.75 1.35 2.80
N ALA A 163 -21.72 2.25 1.82
CA ALA A 163 -21.00 3.50 1.96
C ALA A 163 -21.63 4.35 3.07
N GLY A 164 -20.78 4.96 3.89
CA GLY A 164 -21.18 5.95 4.90
C GLY A 164 -21.42 7.34 4.31
N GLU A 165 -21.21 8.36 5.13
CA GLU A 165 -21.19 9.75 4.70
C GLU A 165 -19.97 10.01 3.80
N ALA A 166 -19.97 11.18 3.13
CA ALA A 166 -18.79 11.61 2.37
C ALA A 166 -17.66 11.96 3.33
N VAL A 167 -16.47 11.44 3.04
CA VAL A 167 -15.27 11.60 3.84
C VAL A 167 -14.11 12.01 2.93
N THR A 168 -13.08 12.61 3.49
CA THR A 168 -11.84 12.89 2.76
C THR A 168 -11.29 11.59 2.20
N ALA A 169 -11.21 11.48 0.88
CA ALA A 169 -10.83 10.25 0.20
C ALA A 169 -9.79 10.50 -0.89
N ILE A 170 -8.93 9.49 -1.05
CA ILE A 170 -7.91 9.48 -2.10
C ILE A 170 -8.05 8.21 -2.95
N PRO A 171 -7.61 8.22 -4.21
CA PRO A 171 -7.46 6.98 -4.97
C PRO A 171 -6.50 6.02 -4.25
N ARG A 172 -6.87 4.76 -4.15
CA ARG A 172 -6.05 3.73 -3.49
C ARG A 172 -4.64 3.64 -4.06
N SER A 173 -4.46 3.94 -5.34
CA SER A 173 -3.15 3.99 -6.02
C SER A 173 -2.22 5.09 -5.49
N ALA A 174 -2.77 6.13 -4.84
CA ALA A 174 -1.99 7.20 -4.22
C ALA A 174 -1.39 6.81 -2.87
N LEU A 175 -1.89 5.72 -2.26
CA LEU A 175 -1.48 5.29 -0.93
C LEU A 175 -0.19 4.47 -1.00
N LEU A 176 0.87 4.96 -0.37
CA LEU A 176 2.11 4.24 -0.16
C LEU A 176 2.06 3.54 1.20
N LYS A 177 2.08 2.21 1.19
CA LYS A 177 2.18 1.40 2.40
C LYS A 177 3.61 0.93 2.61
N THR A 178 4.19 1.25 3.76
CA THR A 178 5.53 0.81 4.18
C THR A 178 5.46 0.12 5.55
N ALA A 179 6.58 -0.40 6.03
CA ALA A 179 6.67 -0.94 7.38
C ALA A 179 6.48 0.13 8.48
N GLU A 180 6.73 1.40 8.15
CA GLU A 180 6.60 2.55 9.06
C GLU A 180 5.17 3.09 9.13
N GLY A 181 4.29 2.71 8.19
CA GLY A 181 2.91 3.18 8.13
C GLY A 181 2.45 3.50 6.71
N HIS A 182 1.43 4.35 6.64
CA HIS A 182 0.83 4.81 5.40
C HIS A 182 1.27 6.24 5.09
N PHE A 183 1.59 6.48 3.84
CA PHE A 183 2.07 7.78 3.36
C PHE A 183 1.41 8.12 2.02
N VAL A 184 1.42 9.40 1.70
CA VAL A 184 1.11 9.93 0.38
C VAL A 184 2.21 10.92 -0.02
N TYR A 185 2.31 11.22 -1.31
CA TYR A 185 3.13 12.33 -1.78
C TYR A 185 2.24 13.54 -2.05
N ALA A 186 2.24 14.50 -1.13
CA ALA A 186 1.54 15.77 -1.29
C ALA A 186 2.42 16.76 -2.07
N LEU A 187 1.78 17.59 -2.90
CA LEU A 187 2.47 18.68 -3.61
C LEU A 187 2.64 19.87 -2.68
N ASN A 188 3.86 20.40 -2.63
CA ASN A 188 4.18 21.67 -1.97
C ASN A 188 4.99 22.52 -2.96
N GLY A 189 4.29 23.31 -3.78
CA GLY A 189 4.87 24.02 -4.90
C GLY A 189 5.43 23.06 -5.95
N GLU A 190 6.73 23.09 -6.17
CA GLU A 190 7.43 22.19 -7.12
C GLU A 190 7.93 20.88 -6.48
N PHE A 191 7.67 20.70 -5.19
CA PHE A 191 8.19 19.58 -4.42
C PHE A 191 7.10 18.56 -4.10
N TYR A 192 7.51 17.31 -4.02
CA TYR A 192 6.69 16.19 -3.57
C TYR A 192 7.13 15.80 -2.17
N VAL A 193 6.24 16.00 -1.20
CA VAL A 193 6.51 15.75 0.22
C VAL A 193 5.84 14.44 0.64
N ARG A 194 6.62 13.50 1.15
CA ARG A 194 6.08 12.28 1.72
C ARG A 194 5.41 12.58 3.06
N THR A 195 4.10 12.61 3.06
CA THR A 195 3.25 12.99 4.17
C THR A 195 2.66 11.74 4.83
N PRO A 196 2.84 11.52 6.14
CA PRO A 196 2.21 10.43 6.85
C PRO A 196 0.70 10.68 6.95
N VAL A 197 -0.09 9.61 6.79
CA VAL A 197 -1.55 9.67 6.84
C VAL A 197 -2.12 8.55 7.68
N LYS A 198 -3.28 8.82 8.31
CA LYS A 198 -4.10 7.78 8.93
C LYS A 198 -5.22 7.39 7.98
N VAL A 199 -5.33 6.10 7.76
CA VAL A 199 -6.29 5.51 6.84
C VAL A 199 -7.47 4.98 7.64
N GLY A 200 -8.68 5.32 7.22
CA GLY A 200 -9.93 4.79 7.74
C GLY A 200 -10.47 3.65 6.85
N ALA A 201 -11.68 3.82 6.35
CA ALA A 201 -12.30 2.85 5.45
C ALA A 201 -11.55 2.75 4.12
N VAL A 202 -11.41 1.54 3.61
CA VAL A 202 -10.77 1.26 2.31
C VAL A 202 -11.74 0.50 1.44
N SER A 203 -11.92 1.00 0.22
CA SER A 203 -12.64 0.30 -0.87
C SER A 203 -11.64 -0.21 -1.92
N ASP A 204 -12.17 -0.79 -2.99
CA ASP A 204 -11.31 -1.26 -4.10
C ASP A 204 -10.60 -0.10 -4.80
N ASP A 205 -11.27 1.05 -4.93
CA ASP A 205 -10.78 2.22 -5.68
C ASP A 205 -10.25 3.35 -4.81
N HIS A 206 -10.78 3.53 -3.59
CA HIS A 206 -10.50 4.67 -2.72
C HIS A 206 -10.16 4.25 -1.30
N ALA A 207 -9.40 5.10 -0.64
CA ALA A 207 -9.12 5.02 0.79
C ALA A 207 -9.54 6.32 1.48
N GLU A 208 -10.25 6.18 2.58
CA GLU A 208 -10.56 7.29 3.49
C GLU A 208 -9.29 7.71 4.21
N ILE A 209 -9.11 9.03 4.34
CA ILE A 209 -8.04 9.62 5.13
C ILE A 209 -8.66 10.33 6.34
N THR A 210 -8.38 9.81 7.52
CA THR A 210 -8.89 10.37 8.78
C THR A 210 -7.97 11.44 9.37
N ASP A 211 -6.70 11.48 8.95
CA ASP A 211 -5.72 12.45 9.42
C ASP A 211 -4.54 12.56 8.43
N GLY A 212 -3.97 13.75 8.29
CA GLY A 212 -2.78 14.03 7.50
C GLY A 212 -3.01 14.68 6.13
N LEU A 213 -4.25 14.77 5.65
CA LEU A 213 -4.63 15.47 4.42
C LEU A 213 -5.94 16.21 4.60
N TYR A 214 -6.13 17.24 3.79
CA TYR A 214 -7.36 18.02 3.71
C TYR A 214 -7.91 18.00 2.29
N THR A 215 -9.21 18.15 2.17
CA THR A 215 -9.88 18.37 0.88
C THR A 215 -9.27 19.58 0.19
N GLY A 216 -8.94 19.44 -1.08
CA GLY A 216 -8.23 20.46 -1.88
C GLY A 216 -6.71 20.27 -1.97
N ASP A 217 -6.10 19.43 -1.13
CA ASP A 217 -4.69 19.10 -1.25
C ASP A 217 -4.42 18.37 -2.58
N GLN A 218 -3.31 18.69 -3.21
CA GLN A 218 -2.87 17.96 -4.40
C GLN A 218 -1.91 16.84 -4.03
N ILE A 219 -2.17 15.64 -4.54
CA ILE A 219 -1.39 14.44 -4.26
C ILE A 219 -0.99 13.70 -5.53
N VAL A 220 0.11 12.98 -5.46
CA VAL A 220 0.51 12.05 -6.53
C VAL A 220 -0.34 10.79 -6.45
N VAL A 221 -1.01 10.47 -7.56
CA VAL A 221 -1.84 9.26 -7.67
C VAL A 221 -1.05 8.08 -8.23
N SER A 222 -0.12 8.35 -9.15
CA SER A 222 0.66 7.32 -9.85
C SER A 222 1.89 7.94 -10.53
N PRO A 223 3.03 7.26 -10.55
CA PRO A 223 3.42 6.02 -9.86
C PRO A 223 4.08 6.31 -8.51
N VAL A 224 3.37 6.10 -7.43
CA VAL A 224 3.83 6.42 -6.05
C VAL A 224 5.08 5.62 -5.66
N MET A 225 5.13 4.33 -6.03
CA MET A 225 6.29 3.48 -5.72
C MET A 225 7.57 3.93 -6.42
N SER A 226 7.46 4.38 -7.68
CA SER A 226 8.62 4.91 -8.41
C SER A 226 9.16 6.19 -7.77
N LEU A 227 8.25 7.03 -7.26
CA LEU A 227 8.61 8.24 -6.53
C LEU A 227 9.37 7.93 -5.25
N TRP A 228 8.86 6.95 -4.49
CA TRP A 228 9.51 6.49 -3.27
C TRP A 228 10.90 5.90 -3.53
N LEU A 229 11.06 5.09 -4.57
CA LEU A 229 12.37 4.56 -4.96
C LEU A 229 13.33 5.68 -5.36
N ALA A 230 12.87 6.69 -6.09
CA ALA A 230 13.68 7.86 -6.46
C ALA A 230 14.11 8.65 -5.21
N GLU A 231 13.20 8.87 -4.25
CA GLU A 231 13.53 9.50 -2.96
C GLU A 231 14.61 8.72 -2.22
N LEU A 232 14.44 7.39 -2.09
CA LEU A 232 15.43 6.54 -1.41
C LEU A 232 16.80 6.56 -2.09
N GLN A 233 16.86 6.59 -3.44
CA GLN A 233 18.12 6.68 -4.17
C GLN A 233 18.85 8.01 -3.88
N VAL A 234 18.12 9.11 -3.91
CA VAL A 234 18.69 10.43 -3.64
C VAL A 234 19.16 10.54 -2.18
N LEU A 235 18.36 10.07 -1.23
CA LEU A 235 18.71 10.06 0.20
C LEU A 235 19.94 9.19 0.51
N ARG A 236 20.14 8.09 -0.21
CA ARG A 236 21.33 7.23 -0.09
C ARG A 236 22.58 7.80 -0.79
N GLY A 237 22.52 9.04 -1.28
CA GLY A 237 23.67 9.74 -1.88
C GLY A 237 23.98 9.35 -3.31
N GLY A 238 22.98 8.94 -4.08
CA GLY A 238 23.12 8.75 -5.53
C GLY A 238 24.19 7.73 -5.96
N LYS A 239 24.68 6.88 -5.07
CA LYS A 239 25.59 5.80 -5.43
C LYS A 239 24.84 4.76 -6.25
N ALA A 240 24.66 5.04 -7.53
CA ALA A 240 24.39 3.98 -8.49
C ALA A 240 25.47 2.91 -8.27
N CYS A 241 25.06 1.66 -8.08
CA CYS A 241 25.99 0.54 -8.16
C CYS A 241 26.64 0.62 -9.54
N SER A 242 27.89 1.11 -9.60
CA SER A 242 28.76 0.86 -10.73
C SER A 242 29.04 -0.64 -10.68
N CYS A 243 28.23 -1.42 -11.37
CA CYS A 243 28.59 -2.78 -11.73
C CYS A 243 29.77 -2.63 -12.67
N GLY A 244 30.97 -2.81 -12.12
CA GLY A 244 32.21 -2.83 -12.88
C GLY A 244 32.14 -3.88 -13.99
N ASN A 245 32.63 -3.45 -15.11
CA ASN A 245 32.96 -4.25 -16.27
C ASN A 245 34.15 -5.17 -15.94
#